data_ec9a188fa4209a2e3d9fb2ce54941f71
#
_entry.id   ec9a188fa4209a2e3d9fb2ce54941f71
#
_cell.length_a   1.000
_cell.length_b   1.000
_cell.length_c   1.000
_cell.angle_alpha   90.00
_cell.angle_beta   90.00
_cell.angle_gamma   90.00
#
_symmetry.space_group_name_H-M   'P 1'
#
loop_
_entity.id
_entity.type
_entity.pdbx_description
1 polymer ?
#
loop_
_entity_poly.entity_id
_entity_poly.type
_entity_poly.pdbx_seq_one_letter_code
_entity_poly.pdbx_strand_id
1 'polypeptide(L)'
;MLSTSDTISRSWLLTQAKKHKSKLVFANLIAIVATLVSVPIPLLMPLMVDEVLLDQPGKGLAAMNTLLPQAWQTPTGYIFLTLLLVILMRITSQALNILQSRQFTLVSKTITYQIRAKMIDKLGRISIRQYETRGSGGINAHLITDIETIDQFIGSTLAKFVISLLTVIGTAGVLLWLEWRLGLFILLVNPIVIYFSRKLGSKVKHLKKRENQAFEQFQNRLVETLDGIYQLRAANKEREFLSELKQQADQVRLNADKYAWQSEAAGRVSFLLFLLGFELFRAVAMLMVLFSDLTIGQIFAVFGYLWFMLTPVQELLGIQFSWYSAKAALARINALLELEEEYRPESKVNPFTDGKEIDVSVENVSFSYNSETTVLNQLNLRIPAGKKVALVGASGGGKSTLIQLLIGVYRQDSGVIRYNNESSDDIGFELIREKIAVVLQQPILFNDSLRHNLTLGGDYDESALWQALEIAQLQDVISQLTAGLDTQVGRNGIRLSGGQRQRLAIARMVLSDPQFVILDEATSALDTATEAALHRALNEYLKGKTTLIVAHRLSAVKQADLIYVLEDGQVTQSGTHSELVEQDGLYQTLYGSVQSHAS
;
A
#
# COMPACT_ATOMS: atom_id res chain seq x y z
N MET A 1 -27.73 1.59 -3.20
CA MET A 1 -27.40 2.89 -2.55
C MET A 1 -25.94 2.81 -2.15
N LEU A 2 -25.04 3.52 -2.85
CA LEU A 2 -23.63 3.57 -2.53
C LEU A 2 -23.46 4.19 -1.14
N SER A 3 -22.94 3.43 -0.19
CA SER A 3 -22.63 3.93 1.13
C SER A 3 -21.52 4.97 1.01
N THR A 4 -21.85 6.23 1.20
CA THR A 4 -20.94 7.40 1.17
C THR A 4 -19.90 7.41 2.28
N SER A 5 -19.63 6.26 2.91
CA SER A 5 -18.83 6.18 4.15
C SER A 5 -17.39 5.69 3.99
N ASP A 6 -16.98 5.18 2.82
CA ASP A 6 -15.67 4.55 2.70
C ASP A 6 -14.51 5.51 2.41
N THR A 7 -14.76 6.65 1.76
CA THR A 7 -13.72 7.63 1.50
C THR A 7 -13.27 8.39 2.76
N ILE A 8 -11.98 8.67 2.81
CA ILE A 8 -11.39 9.49 3.89
C ILE A 8 -11.60 10.95 3.55
N SER A 9 -12.73 11.49 4.01
CA SER A 9 -13.08 12.90 3.83
C SER A 9 -12.32 13.80 4.82
N ARG A 10 -12.31 15.10 4.55
CA ARG A 10 -11.78 16.08 5.53
C ARG A 10 -12.57 16.04 6.86
N SER A 11 -13.87 15.82 6.79
CA SER A 11 -14.73 15.69 7.98
C SER A 11 -14.34 14.46 8.80
N TRP A 12 -14.01 13.34 8.16
CA TRP A 12 -13.52 12.13 8.83
C TRP A 12 -12.20 12.42 9.57
N LEU A 13 -11.22 13.05 8.89
CA LEU A 13 -9.94 13.42 9.52
C LEU A 13 -10.15 14.34 10.72
N LEU A 14 -11.02 15.34 10.59
CA LEU A 14 -11.36 16.24 11.70
C LEU A 14 -12.06 15.50 12.84
N THR A 15 -12.92 14.53 12.55
CA THR A 15 -13.57 13.70 13.57
C THR A 15 -12.54 12.85 14.32
N GLN A 16 -11.57 12.24 13.61
CA GLN A 16 -10.48 11.52 14.26
C GLN A 16 -9.60 12.45 15.12
N ALA A 17 -9.24 13.62 14.60
CA ALA A 17 -8.52 14.63 15.37
C ALA A 17 -9.30 15.06 16.65
N LYS A 18 -10.62 15.24 16.55
CA LYS A 18 -11.47 15.56 17.70
C LYS A 18 -11.51 14.46 18.78
N LYS A 19 -11.41 13.19 18.40
CA LYS A 19 -11.28 12.08 19.38
C LYS A 19 -10.01 12.22 20.24
N HIS A 20 -8.97 12.85 19.69
CA HIS A 20 -7.70 13.08 20.36
C HIS A 20 -7.49 14.53 20.82
N LYS A 21 -8.61 15.30 20.98
CA LYS A 21 -8.56 16.73 21.35
C LYS A 21 -7.72 17.01 22.59
N SER A 22 -7.81 16.17 23.62
CA SER A 22 -7.03 16.33 24.86
C SER A 22 -5.52 16.31 24.59
N LYS A 23 -5.02 15.35 23.80
CA LYS A 23 -3.59 15.28 23.42
C LYS A 23 -3.16 16.46 22.57
N LEU A 24 -4.00 16.91 21.61
CA LEU A 24 -3.71 18.06 20.77
C LEU A 24 -3.73 19.38 21.55
N VAL A 25 -4.69 19.56 22.45
CA VAL A 25 -4.73 20.74 23.34
C VAL A 25 -3.50 20.76 24.23
N PHE A 26 -3.16 19.63 24.84
CA PHE A 26 -1.95 19.52 25.68
C PHE A 26 -0.67 19.82 24.89
N ALA A 27 -0.55 19.29 23.66
CA ALA A 27 0.57 19.59 22.77
C ALA A 27 0.68 21.09 22.44
N ASN A 28 -0.44 21.76 22.17
CA ASN A 28 -0.46 23.19 21.88
C ASN A 28 -0.11 24.03 23.12
N LEU A 29 -0.57 23.65 24.30
CA LEU A 29 -0.17 24.30 25.56
C LEU A 29 1.34 24.17 25.81
N ILE A 30 1.90 22.97 25.61
CA ILE A 30 3.36 22.76 25.68
C ILE A 30 4.08 23.65 24.67
N ALA A 31 3.60 23.77 23.42
CA ALA A 31 4.19 24.62 22.41
C ALA A 31 4.19 26.11 22.83
N ILE A 32 3.11 26.59 23.43
CA ILE A 32 3.02 27.96 23.97
C ILE A 32 4.07 28.17 25.07
N VAL A 33 4.17 27.25 26.03
CA VAL A 33 5.16 27.34 27.12
C VAL A 33 6.58 27.28 26.57
N ALA A 34 6.86 26.35 25.63
CA ALA A 34 8.18 26.25 24.99
C ALA A 34 8.59 27.55 24.27
N THR A 35 7.62 28.19 23.60
CA THR A 35 7.83 29.47 22.92
C THR A 35 8.05 30.61 23.93
N LEU A 36 7.26 30.67 24.99
CA LEU A 36 7.45 31.67 26.07
C LEU A 36 8.80 31.56 26.77
N VAL A 37 9.36 30.34 26.86
CA VAL A 37 10.71 30.11 27.38
C VAL A 37 11.78 30.49 26.37
N SER A 38 11.58 30.20 25.07
CA SER A 38 12.63 30.38 24.04
C SER A 38 12.71 31.79 23.48
N VAL A 39 11.58 32.47 23.30
CA VAL A 39 11.51 33.82 22.68
C VAL A 39 12.28 34.89 23.49
N PRO A 40 12.30 34.89 24.83
CA PRO A 40 13.07 35.88 25.60
C PRO A 40 14.59 35.70 25.57
N ILE A 41 15.11 34.59 25.07
CA ILE A 41 16.58 34.32 25.12
C ILE A 41 17.41 35.45 24.48
N PRO A 42 17.11 35.98 23.28
CA PRO A 42 17.86 37.08 22.71
C PRO A 42 17.74 38.39 23.51
N LEU A 43 16.67 38.60 24.32
CA LEU A 43 16.53 39.77 25.18
C LEU A 43 17.53 39.81 26.35
N LEU A 44 18.22 38.72 26.62
CA LEU A 44 19.32 38.71 27.60
C LEU A 44 20.58 39.40 27.09
N MET A 45 20.67 39.72 25.77
CA MET A 45 21.78 40.44 25.18
C MET A 45 21.87 41.89 25.65
N PRO A 46 20.80 42.70 25.67
CA PRO A 46 20.85 44.06 26.26
C PRO A 46 21.34 44.07 27.72
N LEU A 47 20.88 43.12 28.53
CA LEU A 47 21.30 42.99 29.91
C LEU A 47 22.82 42.73 30.01
N MET A 48 23.34 41.85 29.16
CA MET A 48 24.79 41.53 29.19
C MET A 48 25.65 42.65 28.63
N VAL A 49 25.22 43.26 27.51
CA VAL A 49 26.03 44.28 26.84
C VAL A 49 25.88 45.63 27.52
N ASP A 50 24.65 46.10 27.73
CA ASP A 50 24.40 47.46 28.22
C ASP A 50 24.64 47.55 29.73
N GLU A 51 24.05 46.60 30.53
CA GLU A 51 24.08 46.71 31.99
C GLU A 51 25.38 46.17 32.59
N VAL A 52 25.99 45.08 32.01
CA VAL A 52 27.19 44.46 32.59
C VAL A 52 28.50 44.95 31.93
N LEU A 53 28.56 45.03 30.57
CA LEU A 53 29.81 45.40 29.87
C LEU A 53 29.99 46.91 29.74
N LEU A 54 28.90 47.66 29.53
CA LEU A 54 28.94 49.13 29.40
C LEU A 54 28.64 49.87 30.71
N ASP A 55 28.46 49.12 31.81
CA ASP A 55 28.23 49.64 33.16
C ASP A 55 27.09 50.66 33.26
N GLN A 56 26.00 50.40 32.52
CA GLN A 56 24.79 51.19 32.55
C GLN A 56 23.74 50.48 33.42
N PRO A 57 23.66 50.71 34.72
CA PRO A 57 22.81 49.93 35.62
C PRO A 57 21.34 50.04 35.23
N GLY A 58 20.73 48.90 35.02
CA GLY A 58 19.34 48.74 34.63
C GLY A 58 18.56 47.80 35.54
N LYS A 59 17.32 47.52 35.14
CA LYS A 59 16.42 46.65 35.90
C LYS A 59 16.88 45.19 35.93
N GLY A 60 17.62 44.73 34.92
CA GLY A 60 18.13 43.38 34.84
C GLY A 60 19.24 43.10 35.85
N LEU A 61 20.20 44.01 35.97
CA LEU A 61 21.27 43.92 36.96
C LEU A 61 20.69 44.00 38.38
N ALA A 62 19.69 44.88 38.60
CA ALA A 62 18.99 44.97 39.88
C ALA A 62 18.33 43.63 40.27
N ALA A 63 17.68 42.96 39.33
CA ALA A 63 17.09 41.63 39.57
C ALA A 63 18.16 40.57 39.84
N MET A 64 19.31 40.58 39.15
CA MET A 64 20.41 39.65 39.39
C MET A 64 21.02 39.86 40.79
N ASN A 65 21.14 41.09 41.24
CA ASN A 65 21.66 41.42 42.56
C ASN A 65 20.79 40.84 43.71
N THR A 66 19.50 40.60 43.47
CA THR A 66 18.63 39.92 44.46
C THR A 66 18.86 38.43 44.53
N LEU A 67 19.38 37.84 43.45
CA LEU A 67 19.59 36.40 43.31
C LEU A 67 21.02 35.99 43.68
N LEU A 68 22.02 36.84 43.46
CA LEU A 68 23.43 36.54 43.68
C LEU A 68 23.90 36.97 45.08
N PRO A 69 24.69 36.12 45.77
CA PRO A 69 25.42 36.55 46.96
C PRO A 69 26.37 37.73 46.66
N GLN A 70 26.59 38.63 47.61
CA GLN A 70 27.43 39.84 47.43
C GLN A 70 28.83 39.54 46.85
N ALA A 71 29.44 38.41 47.25
CA ALA A 71 30.75 37.98 46.72
C ALA A 71 30.75 37.65 45.20
N TRP A 72 29.58 37.38 44.59
CA TRP A 72 29.42 37.04 43.17
C TRP A 72 28.83 38.20 42.35
N GLN A 73 28.57 39.34 42.97
CA GLN A 73 28.08 40.55 42.28
C GLN A 73 29.24 41.24 41.55
N THR A 74 29.77 40.52 40.57
CA THR A 74 30.88 40.94 39.71
C THR A 74 30.51 40.72 38.25
N PRO A 75 31.10 41.43 37.28
CA PRO A 75 30.81 41.20 35.85
C PRO A 75 30.93 39.73 35.45
N THR A 76 31.92 39.02 35.97
CA THR A 76 32.11 37.59 35.72
C THR A 76 30.97 36.74 36.30
N GLY A 77 30.50 37.05 37.52
CA GLY A 77 29.37 36.37 38.16
C GLY A 77 28.06 36.55 37.38
N TYR A 78 27.79 37.75 36.89
CA TYR A 78 26.62 38.05 36.06
C TYR A 78 26.68 37.30 34.73
N ILE A 79 27.85 37.22 34.08
CA ILE A 79 28.04 36.44 32.85
C ILE A 79 27.74 34.96 33.09
N PHE A 80 28.28 34.38 34.18
CA PHE A 80 28.03 32.98 34.52
C PHE A 80 26.56 32.69 34.82
N LEU A 81 25.89 33.57 35.58
CA LEU A 81 24.45 33.40 35.86
C LEU A 81 23.61 33.47 34.60
N THR A 82 23.88 34.43 33.71
CA THR A 82 23.17 34.56 32.43
C THR A 82 23.43 33.37 31.54
N LEU A 83 24.68 32.88 31.45
CA LEU A 83 25.01 31.66 30.71
C LEU A 83 24.19 30.45 31.22
N LEU A 84 24.19 30.25 32.56
CA LEU A 84 23.43 29.17 33.19
C LEU A 84 21.93 29.29 32.87
N LEU A 85 21.38 30.51 32.97
CA LEU A 85 19.98 30.79 32.63
C LEU A 85 19.66 30.46 31.16
N VAL A 86 20.50 30.91 30.23
CA VAL A 86 20.33 30.61 28.79
C VAL A 86 20.39 29.12 28.55
N ILE A 87 21.36 28.41 29.15
CA ILE A 87 21.45 26.94 29.01
C ILE A 87 20.20 26.27 29.53
N LEU A 88 19.73 26.64 30.72
CA LEU A 88 18.51 26.09 31.32
C LEU A 88 17.27 26.34 30.45
N MET A 89 17.11 27.59 29.96
CA MET A 89 16.01 27.94 29.06
C MET A 89 16.04 27.12 27.75
N ARG A 90 17.21 26.95 27.15
CA ARG A 90 17.37 26.13 25.93
C ARG A 90 17.04 24.67 26.19
N ILE A 91 17.59 24.08 27.27
CA ILE A 91 17.28 22.67 27.63
C ILE A 91 15.78 22.50 27.87
N THR A 92 15.17 23.39 28.65
CA THR A 92 13.74 23.35 28.97
C THR A 92 12.90 23.48 27.71
N SER A 93 13.21 24.44 26.83
CA SER A 93 12.49 24.61 25.57
C SER A 93 12.62 23.38 24.68
N GLN A 94 13.80 22.78 24.53
CA GLN A 94 14.00 21.59 23.75
C GLN A 94 13.27 20.36 24.34
N ALA A 95 13.31 20.19 25.65
CA ALA A 95 12.55 19.12 26.31
C ALA A 95 11.04 19.27 26.08
N LEU A 96 10.51 20.48 26.17
CA LEU A 96 9.10 20.78 25.88
C LEU A 96 8.77 20.52 24.40
N ASN A 97 9.64 20.88 23.46
CA ASN A 97 9.46 20.59 22.02
C ASN A 97 9.44 19.08 21.74
N ILE A 98 10.26 18.29 22.42
CA ILE A 98 10.24 16.82 22.32
C ILE A 98 8.90 16.27 22.83
N LEU A 99 8.44 16.74 23.98
CA LEU A 99 7.15 16.32 24.54
C LEU A 99 5.97 16.69 23.63
N GLN A 100 5.98 17.88 23.06
CA GLN A 100 4.98 18.34 22.10
C GLN A 100 4.98 17.45 20.83
N SER A 101 6.15 17.23 20.23
CA SER A 101 6.31 16.38 19.06
C SER A 101 5.82 14.95 19.31
N ARG A 102 6.11 14.40 20.49
CA ARG A 102 5.61 13.08 20.91
C ARG A 102 4.09 13.00 20.86
N GLN A 103 3.36 14.04 21.31
CA GLN A 103 1.88 14.02 21.27
C GLN A 103 1.35 14.00 19.84
N PHE A 104 1.92 14.79 18.94
CA PHE A 104 1.54 14.77 17.53
C PHE A 104 1.85 13.42 16.88
N THR A 105 3.01 12.83 17.17
CA THR A 105 3.40 11.50 16.67
C THR A 105 2.41 10.42 17.12
N LEU A 106 2.00 10.40 18.39
CA LEU A 106 1.03 9.45 18.91
C LEU A 106 -0.34 9.57 18.20
N VAL A 107 -0.78 10.80 17.96
CA VAL A 107 -2.03 11.05 17.21
C VAL A 107 -1.89 10.61 15.76
N SER A 108 -0.78 10.94 15.11
CA SER A 108 -0.49 10.54 13.74
C SER A 108 -0.49 9.03 13.56
N LYS A 109 0.23 8.29 14.41
CA LYS A 109 0.29 6.83 14.35
C LYS A 109 -1.09 6.18 14.54
N THR A 110 -1.94 6.75 15.37
CA THR A 110 -3.30 6.25 15.55
C THR A 110 -4.17 6.49 14.31
N ILE A 111 -4.09 7.69 13.71
CA ILE A 111 -4.86 8.01 12.50
C ILE A 111 -4.38 7.17 11.32
N THR A 112 -3.08 7.04 11.12
CA THR A 112 -2.51 6.25 10.01
C THR A 112 -2.77 4.75 10.16
N TYR A 113 -2.80 4.23 11.39
CA TYR A 113 -3.26 2.86 11.65
C TYR A 113 -4.72 2.67 11.20
N GLN A 114 -5.63 3.59 11.56
CA GLN A 114 -7.04 3.49 11.15
C GLN A 114 -7.22 3.59 9.63
N ILE A 115 -6.42 4.45 8.96
CA ILE A 115 -6.40 4.52 7.49
C ILE A 115 -5.96 3.19 6.91
N ARG A 116 -4.87 2.61 7.43
CA ARG A 116 -4.33 1.32 6.97
C ARG A 116 -5.32 0.17 7.19
N ALA A 117 -5.94 0.10 8.37
CA ALA A 117 -6.96 -0.90 8.66
C ALA A 117 -8.13 -0.80 7.66
N LYS A 118 -8.64 0.41 7.43
CA LYS A 118 -9.72 0.65 6.47
C LYS A 118 -9.34 0.26 5.04
N MET A 119 -8.08 0.51 4.63
CA MET A 119 -7.59 0.06 3.32
C MET A 119 -7.49 -1.47 3.24
N ILE A 120 -7.02 -2.13 4.29
CA ILE A 120 -6.93 -3.61 4.35
C ILE A 120 -8.33 -4.22 4.28
N ASP A 121 -9.29 -3.69 5.04
CA ASP A 121 -10.69 -4.14 4.98
C ASP A 121 -11.27 -3.96 3.56
N LYS A 122 -10.96 -2.86 2.90
CA LYS A 122 -11.35 -2.64 1.50
C LYS A 122 -10.73 -3.66 0.56
N LEU A 123 -9.44 -3.99 0.75
CA LEU A 123 -8.78 -5.01 -0.10
C LEU A 123 -9.51 -6.36 -0.05
N GLY A 124 -10.03 -6.76 1.11
CA GLY A 124 -10.84 -8.00 1.21
C GLY A 124 -12.18 -7.96 0.46
N ARG A 125 -12.59 -6.79 -0.04
CA ARG A 125 -13.87 -6.59 -0.73
C ARG A 125 -13.76 -6.17 -2.20
N ILE A 126 -12.57 -5.80 -2.65
CA ILE A 126 -12.34 -5.33 -4.04
C ILE A 126 -12.57 -6.48 -5.02
N SER A 127 -13.19 -6.19 -6.18
CA SER A 127 -13.38 -7.15 -7.25
C SER A 127 -12.05 -7.62 -7.85
N ILE A 128 -11.98 -8.88 -8.30
CA ILE A 128 -10.77 -9.46 -8.90
C ILE A 128 -10.33 -8.67 -10.15
N ARG A 129 -11.26 -8.18 -10.95
CA ARG A 129 -10.98 -7.30 -12.11
C ARG A 129 -10.06 -6.12 -11.74
N GLN A 130 -10.27 -5.52 -10.56
CA GLN A 130 -9.47 -4.40 -10.08
C GLN A 130 -8.06 -4.84 -9.65
N TYR A 131 -7.92 -6.05 -9.09
CA TYR A 131 -6.60 -6.62 -8.78
C TYR A 131 -5.79 -6.91 -10.05
N GLU A 132 -6.42 -7.49 -11.07
CA GLU A 132 -5.75 -7.83 -12.33
C GLU A 132 -5.28 -6.60 -13.09
N THR A 133 -6.07 -5.52 -13.09
CA THR A 133 -5.72 -4.29 -13.82
C THR A 133 -4.65 -3.45 -13.13
N ARG A 134 -4.59 -3.44 -11.80
CA ARG A 134 -3.65 -2.56 -11.06
C ARG A 134 -2.37 -3.24 -10.61
N GLY A 135 -2.39 -4.55 -10.49
CA GLY A 135 -1.27 -5.31 -9.96
C GLY A 135 -0.98 -5.07 -8.48
N SER A 136 -0.25 -5.97 -7.87
CA SER A 136 0.12 -5.90 -6.43
C SER A 136 1.05 -4.73 -6.08
N GLY A 137 1.91 -4.32 -7.03
CA GLY A 137 2.88 -3.23 -6.82
C GLY A 137 2.24 -1.86 -6.57
N GLY A 138 1.18 -1.52 -7.33
CA GLY A 138 0.44 -0.26 -7.15
C GLY A 138 -0.26 -0.19 -5.80
N ILE A 139 -0.91 -1.28 -5.39
CA ILE A 139 -1.60 -1.38 -4.09
C ILE A 139 -0.60 -1.26 -2.92
N ASN A 140 0.56 -1.92 -3.03
CA ASN A 140 1.61 -1.86 -2.02
C ASN A 140 2.15 -0.44 -1.81
N ALA A 141 2.37 0.32 -2.89
CA ALA A 141 2.80 1.71 -2.82
C ALA A 141 1.83 2.60 -2.02
N HIS A 142 0.52 2.41 -2.17
CA HIS A 142 -0.49 3.15 -1.41
C HIS A 142 -0.51 2.78 0.08
N LEU A 143 -0.34 1.49 0.43
CA LEU A 143 -0.33 1.01 1.81
C LEU A 143 0.92 1.41 2.60
N ILE A 144 2.04 1.66 1.93
CA ILE A 144 3.32 1.99 2.55
C ILE A 144 3.64 3.47 2.36
N THR A 145 3.91 3.89 1.13
CA THR A 145 4.47 5.22 0.84
C THR A 145 3.47 6.36 1.03
N ASP A 146 2.21 6.16 0.62
CA ASP A 146 1.21 7.22 0.76
C ASP A 146 0.79 7.41 2.22
N ILE A 147 0.66 6.32 2.98
CA ILE A 147 0.39 6.41 4.42
C ILE A 147 1.56 7.08 5.16
N GLU A 148 2.83 6.75 4.80
CA GLU A 148 4.00 7.39 5.38
C GLU A 148 4.01 8.91 5.11
N THR A 149 3.62 9.34 3.92
CA THR A 149 3.50 10.75 3.58
C THR A 149 2.47 11.48 4.46
N ILE A 150 1.34 10.85 4.75
CA ILE A 150 0.33 11.38 5.67
C ILE A 150 0.84 11.39 7.11
N ASP A 151 1.53 10.33 7.52
CA ASP A 151 2.13 10.22 8.86
C ASP A 151 3.13 11.35 9.12
N GLN A 152 4.03 11.60 8.18
CA GLN A 152 5.00 12.70 8.27
C GLN A 152 4.33 14.08 8.32
N PHE A 153 3.26 14.27 7.54
CA PHE A 153 2.52 15.53 7.57
C PHE A 153 1.87 15.77 8.94
N ILE A 154 1.13 14.81 9.47
CA ILE A 154 0.41 14.95 10.74
C ILE A 154 1.39 14.95 11.92
N GLY A 155 2.34 14.00 11.95
CA GLY A 155 3.21 13.75 13.10
C GLY A 155 4.33 14.77 13.27
N SER A 156 4.98 15.18 12.17
CA SER A 156 6.12 16.09 12.25
C SER A 156 5.85 17.48 11.67
N THR A 157 5.23 17.56 10.48
CA THR A 157 5.04 18.86 9.81
C THR A 157 4.09 19.77 10.57
N LEU A 158 2.95 19.26 11.03
CA LEU A 158 1.99 20.07 11.84
C LEU A 158 2.58 20.44 13.21
N ALA A 159 3.32 19.54 13.84
CA ALA A 159 3.98 19.83 15.11
C ALA A 159 4.97 21.00 14.99
N LYS A 160 5.84 20.95 13.99
CA LYS A 160 6.81 22.02 13.68
C LYS A 160 6.11 23.32 13.29
N PHE A 161 5.05 23.23 12.47
CA PHE A 161 4.29 24.40 12.06
C PHE A 161 3.74 25.19 13.24
N VAL A 162 3.17 24.51 14.25
CA VAL A 162 2.62 25.19 15.44
C VAL A 162 3.71 25.92 16.19
N ILE A 163 4.86 25.28 16.46
CA ILE A 163 5.98 25.91 17.15
C ILE A 163 6.52 27.08 16.35
N SER A 164 6.74 26.88 15.04
CA SER A 164 7.29 27.92 14.17
C SER A 164 6.37 29.12 14.05
N LEU A 165 5.05 28.90 13.96
CA LEU A 165 4.06 29.97 13.94
C LEU A 165 4.07 30.77 15.24
N LEU A 166 4.06 30.10 16.38
CA LEU A 166 4.11 30.76 17.70
C LEU A 166 5.43 31.50 17.89
N THR A 167 6.56 30.91 17.47
CA THR A 167 7.87 31.54 17.54
C THR A 167 7.95 32.81 16.69
N VAL A 168 7.42 32.78 15.46
CA VAL A 168 7.38 33.95 14.57
C VAL A 168 6.50 35.04 15.16
N ILE A 169 5.30 34.70 15.67
CA ILE A 169 4.40 35.67 16.31
C ILE A 169 5.03 36.26 17.57
N GLY A 170 5.59 35.42 18.44
CA GLY A 170 6.26 35.88 19.66
C GLY A 170 7.45 36.79 19.38
N THR A 171 8.31 36.40 18.43
CA THR A 171 9.47 37.21 18.00
C THR A 171 9.04 38.51 17.36
N ALA A 172 8.04 38.49 16.47
CA ALA A 172 7.50 39.71 15.88
C ALA A 172 6.94 40.67 16.94
N GLY A 173 6.23 40.15 17.95
CA GLY A 173 5.74 40.95 19.07
C GLY A 173 6.85 41.61 19.85
N VAL A 174 7.95 40.87 20.14
CA VAL A 174 9.10 41.44 20.84
C VAL A 174 9.84 42.48 19.99
N LEU A 175 10.04 42.22 18.71
CA LEU A 175 10.70 43.18 17.81
C LEU A 175 9.90 44.48 17.65
N LEU A 176 8.56 44.39 17.53
CA LEU A 176 7.69 45.56 17.47
C LEU A 176 7.67 46.35 18.79
N TRP A 177 7.85 45.65 19.91
CA TRP A 177 7.97 46.31 21.24
C TRP A 177 9.31 47.02 21.44
N LEU A 178 10.41 46.37 20.98
CA LEU A 178 11.76 46.95 21.06
C LEU A 178 11.89 48.20 20.18
N GLU A 179 11.57 48.06 18.89
CA GLU A 179 11.60 49.15 17.90
C GLU A 179 10.69 48.78 16.74
N TRP A 180 9.51 49.44 16.69
CA TRP A 180 8.46 49.09 15.72
C TRP A 180 8.89 49.28 14.27
N ARG A 181 9.78 50.23 13.98
CA ARG A 181 10.30 50.50 12.63
C ARG A 181 11.15 49.35 12.11
N LEU A 182 12.05 48.82 12.97
CA LEU A 182 12.86 47.64 12.64
C LEU A 182 11.99 46.36 12.51
N GLY A 183 11.04 46.19 13.43
CA GLY A 183 10.06 45.12 13.35
C GLY A 183 9.28 45.12 12.04
N LEU A 184 8.80 46.29 11.60
CA LEU A 184 8.09 46.46 10.33
C LEU A 184 9.02 46.17 9.13
N PHE A 185 10.26 46.63 9.16
CA PHE A 185 11.25 46.37 8.11
C PHE A 185 11.47 44.86 7.91
N ILE A 186 11.65 44.10 8.97
CA ILE A 186 11.81 42.64 8.93
C ILE A 186 10.58 42.00 8.34
N LEU A 187 9.39 42.40 8.78
CA LEU A 187 8.10 41.88 8.28
C LEU A 187 7.90 42.15 6.78
N LEU A 188 8.48 43.24 6.24
CA LEU A 188 8.40 43.58 4.82
C LEU A 188 9.47 42.85 3.97
N VAL A 189 10.67 42.64 4.49
CA VAL A 189 11.78 41.96 3.77
C VAL A 189 11.51 40.46 3.62
N ASN A 190 10.97 39.81 4.65
CA ASN A 190 10.68 38.38 4.59
C ASN A 190 9.78 37.94 3.42
N PRO A 191 8.63 38.57 3.12
CA PRO A 191 7.83 38.25 1.95
C PRO A 191 8.58 38.37 0.62
N ILE A 192 9.49 39.31 0.49
CA ILE A 192 10.31 39.49 -0.73
C ILE A 192 11.24 38.29 -0.92
N VAL A 193 11.96 37.91 0.12
CA VAL A 193 12.85 36.72 0.12
C VAL A 193 12.04 35.45 -0.21
N ILE A 194 10.87 35.31 0.41
CA ILE A 194 9.93 34.22 0.18
C ILE A 194 9.49 34.16 -1.29
N TYR A 195 9.11 35.28 -1.89
CA TYR A 195 8.66 35.37 -3.27
C TYR A 195 9.76 34.89 -4.25
N PHE A 196 10.98 35.38 -4.09
CA PHE A 196 12.11 34.98 -4.95
C PHE A 196 12.48 33.51 -4.74
N SER A 197 12.50 33.02 -3.51
CA SER A 197 12.77 31.60 -3.21
C SER A 197 11.73 30.67 -3.83
N ARG A 198 10.43 31.05 -3.81
CA ARG A 198 9.37 30.28 -4.49
C ARG A 198 9.56 30.26 -6.00
N LYS A 199 9.92 31.39 -6.62
CA LYS A 199 10.13 31.47 -8.07
C LYS A 199 11.30 30.59 -8.52
N LEU A 200 12.39 30.52 -7.74
CA LEU A 200 13.50 29.61 -7.96
C LEU A 200 13.07 28.14 -7.76
N GLY A 201 12.39 27.82 -6.69
CA GLY A 201 11.91 26.48 -6.38
C GLY A 201 10.95 25.91 -7.44
N SER A 202 10.14 26.77 -8.10
CA SER A 202 9.20 26.32 -9.14
C SER A 202 9.92 25.70 -10.36
N LYS A 203 11.10 26.21 -10.73
CA LYS A 203 11.93 25.64 -11.81
C LYS A 203 12.46 24.24 -11.46
N VAL A 204 12.84 24.05 -10.22
CA VAL A 204 13.38 22.78 -9.71
C VAL A 204 12.31 21.69 -9.64
N LYS A 205 11.04 22.05 -9.45
CA LYS A 205 9.92 21.11 -9.41
C LYS A 205 9.79 20.27 -10.68
N HIS A 206 10.01 20.85 -11.86
CA HIS A 206 9.94 20.10 -13.12
C HIS A 206 11.07 19.07 -13.25
N LEU A 207 12.26 19.41 -12.74
CA LEU A 207 13.39 18.48 -12.73
C LEU A 207 13.14 17.29 -11.81
N LYS A 208 12.58 17.53 -10.62
CA LYS A 208 12.20 16.45 -9.70
C LYS A 208 11.14 15.52 -10.32
N LYS A 209 10.19 16.07 -11.06
CA LYS A 209 9.21 15.24 -11.78
C LYS A 209 9.88 14.33 -12.81
N ARG A 210 10.87 14.84 -13.58
CA ARG A 210 11.62 14.04 -14.57
C ARG A 210 12.46 12.95 -13.90
N GLU A 211 13.12 13.28 -12.79
CA GLU A 211 13.88 12.30 -12.00
C GLU A 211 12.96 11.17 -11.52
N ASN A 212 11.80 11.52 -10.92
CA ASN A 212 10.84 10.54 -10.45
C ASN A 212 10.32 9.64 -11.59
N GLN A 213 10.02 10.21 -12.76
CA GLN A 213 9.58 9.44 -13.93
C GLN A 213 10.66 8.47 -14.44
N ALA A 214 11.91 8.92 -14.50
CA ALA A 214 13.02 8.06 -14.89
C ALA A 214 13.23 6.92 -13.87
N PHE A 215 13.10 7.22 -12.58
CA PHE A 215 13.20 6.22 -11.50
C PHE A 215 12.07 5.20 -11.57
N GLU A 216 10.84 5.63 -11.81
CA GLU A 216 9.67 4.76 -11.99
C GLU A 216 9.84 3.80 -13.17
N GLN A 217 10.29 4.31 -14.32
CA GLN A 217 10.58 3.49 -15.49
C GLN A 217 11.66 2.45 -15.21
N PHE A 218 12.76 2.86 -14.57
CA PHE A 218 13.82 1.94 -14.14
C PHE A 218 13.30 0.87 -13.17
N GLN A 219 12.53 1.25 -12.18
CA GLN A 219 11.98 0.33 -11.19
C GLN A 219 11.06 -0.71 -11.83
N ASN A 220 10.16 -0.28 -12.72
CA ASN A 220 9.26 -1.18 -13.44
C ASN A 220 10.05 -2.18 -14.29
N ARG A 221 11.04 -1.70 -15.06
CA ARG A 221 11.88 -2.58 -15.88
C ARG A 221 12.75 -3.52 -15.06
N LEU A 222 13.23 -3.07 -13.90
CA LEU A 222 13.99 -3.91 -12.96
C LEU A 222 13.15 -5.07 -12.45
N VAL A 223 11.92 -4.80 -11.98
CA VAL A 223 11.00 -5.84 -11.50
C VAL A 223 10.69 -6.84 -12.60
N GLU A 224 10.31 -6.37 -13.81
CA GLU A 224 10.05 -7.22 -14.97
C GLU A 224 11.25 -8.12 -15.32
N THR A 225 12.46 -7.55 -15.34
CA THR A 225 13.69 -8.29 -15.64
C THR A 225 14.01 -9.35 -14.58
N LEU A 226 13.81 -9.02 -13.28
CA LEU A 226 14.05 -9.96 -12.19
C LEU A 226 13.02 -11.10 -12.16
N ASP A 227 11.75 -10.79 -12.41
CA ASP A 227 10.69 -11.80 -12.49
C ASP A 227 10.91 -12.75 -13.68
N GLY A 228 11.41 -12.22 -14.81
CA GLY A 228 11.74 -12.98 -16.01
C GLY A 228 13.16 -13.57 -16.06
N ILE A 229 14.00 -13.40 -15.04
CA ILE A 229 15.44 -13.71 -15.10
C ILE A 229 15.74 -15.16 -15.49
N TYR A 230 14.94 -16.11 -15.04
CA TYR A 230 15.08 -17.51 -15.38
C TYR A 230 14.88 -17.75 -16.88
N GLN A 231 13.83 -17.15 -17.48
CA GLN A 231 13.52 -17.24 -18.89
C GLN A 231 14.61 -16.56 -19.74
N LEU A 232 15.08 -15.38 -19.29
CA LEU A 232 16.16 -14.65 -19.93
C LEU A 232 17.46 -15.44 -19.98
N ARG A 233 17.81 -16.16 -18.88
CA ARG A 233 18.95 -17.05 -18.84
C ARG A 233 18.77 -18.26 -19.74
N ALA A 234 17.60 -18.89 -19.71
CA ALA A 234 17.30 -20.03 -20.59
C ALA A 234 17.40 -19.66 -22.09
N ALA A 235 17.03 -18.40 -22.43
CA ALA A 235 17.15 -17.85 -23.77
C ALA A 235 18.52 -17.23 -24.09
N ASN A 236 19.46 -17.19 -23.12
CA ASN A 236 20.77 -16.52 -23.23
C ASN A 236 20.65 -15.01 -23.59
N LYS A 237 19.62 -14.32 -23.08
CA LYS A 237 19.30 -12.92 -23.32
C LYS A 237 19.54 -11.98 -22.13
N GLU A 238 19.99 -12.50 -21.01
CA GLU A 238 20.17 -11.74 -19.77
C GLU A 238 21.09 -10.51 -19.95
N ARG A 239 22.16 -10.65 -20.77
CA ARG A 239 23.13 -9.55 -21.01
C ARG A 239 22.49 -8.36 -21.71
N GLU A 240 21.58 -8.61 -22.65
CA GLU A 240 20.87 -7.60 -23.41
C GLU A 240 19.94 -6.81 -22.49
N PHE A 241 19.10 -7.50 -21.70
CA PHE A 241 18.17 -6.87 -20.76
C PHE A 241 18.88 -6.14 -19.61
N LEU A 242 19.97 -6.71 -19.08
CA LEU A 242 20.80 -6.02 -18.09
C LEU A 242 21.52 -4.79 -18.67
N SER A 243 21.85 -4.79 -19.96
CA SER A 243 22.39 -3.61 -20.66
C SER A 243 21.35 -2.50 -20.77
N GLU A 244 20.11 -2.83 -21.12
CA GLU A 244 18.99 -1.87 -21.12
C GLU A 244 18.76 -1.28 -19.73
N LEU A 245 18.78 -2.12 -18.68
CA LEU A 245 18.67 -1.65 -17.29
C LEU A 245 19.78 -0.67 -16.92
N LYS A 246 21.03 -0.94 -17.36
CA LYS A 246 22.15 0.00 -17.15
C LYS A 246 21.91 1.33 -17.87
N GLN A 247 21.35 1.31 -19.08
CA GLN A 247 20.99 2.55 -19.79
C GLN A 247 19.90 3.33 -19.05
N GLN A 248 18.88 2.65 -18.53
CA GLN A 248 17.85 3.30 -17.72
C GLN A 248 18.39 3.82 -16.39
N ALA A 249 19.28 3.09 -15.72
CA ALA A 249 19.99 3.57 -14.55
C ALA A 249 20.82 4.83 -14.85
N ASP A 250 21.44 4.92 -16.04
CA ASP A 250 22.15 6.11 -16.47
C ASP A 250 21.21 7.30 -16.73
N GLN A 251 20.01 7.06 -17.26
CA GLN A 251 18.98 8.09 -17.37
C GLN A 251 18.52 8.61 -16.00
N VAL A 252 18.38 7.71 -15.01
CA VAL A 252 18.11 8.11 -13.62
C VAL A 252 19.24 8.99 -13.13
N ARG A 253 20.50 8.58 -13.30
CA ARG A 253 21.69 9.35 -12.89
C ARG A 253 21.69 10.75 -13.52
N LEU A 254 21.48 10.85 -14.83
CA LEU A 254 21.48 12.13 -15.56
C LEU A 254 20.38 13.10 -15.09
N ASN A 255 19.18 12.57 -14.80
CA ASN A 255 18.08 13.38 -14.31
C ASN A 255 18.28 13.75 -12.84
N ALA A 256 18.80 12.83 -12.01
CA ALA A 256 19.14 13.07 -10.62
C ALA A 256 20.25 14.11 -10.48
N ASP A 257 21.31 14.02 -11.30
CA ASP A 257 22.39 14.99 -11.32
C ASP A 257 21.89 16.40 -11.65
N LYS A 258 21.11 16.54 -12.72
CA LYS A 258 20.51 17.84 -13.08
C LYS A 258 19.61 18.41 -11.99
N TYR A 259 18.82 17.56 -11.35
CA TYR A 259 17.98 17.98 -10.24
C TYR A 259 18.82 18.38 -9.03
N ALA A 260 19.77 17.54 -8.63
CA ALA A 260 20.55 17.73 -7.42
C ALA A 260 21.32 19.07 -7.44
N TRP A 261 22.13 19.32 -8.48
CA TRP A 261 22.92 20.54 -8.54
C TRP A 261 22.06 21.81 -8.72
N GLN A 262 20.97 21.74 -9.53
CA GLN A 262 20.10 22.91 -9.69
C GLN A 262 19.25 23.18 -8.45
N SER A 263 18.86 22.13 -7.71
CA SER A 263 18.20 22.27 -6.42
C SER A 263 19.13 22.89 -5.38
N GLU A 264 20.37 22.41 -5.32
CA GLU A 264 21.41 22.96 -4.45
C GLU A 264 21.69 24.44 -4.80
N ALA A 265 21.88 24.74 -6.08
CA ALA A 265 22.12 26.12 -6.54
C ALA A 265 20.94 27.03 -6.21
N ALA A 266 19.69 26.58 -6.43
CA ALA A 266 18.49 27.35 -6.06
C ALA A 266 18.41 27.58 -4.55
N GLY A 267 18.77 26.58 -3.74
CA GLY A 267 18.86 26.69 -2.29
C GLY A 267 19.91 27.72 -1.84
N ARG A 268 21.12 27.64 -2.42
CA ARG A 268 22.21 28.60 -2.12
C ARG A 268 21.87 30.02 -2.55
N VAL A 269 21.27 30.21 -3.72
CA VAL A 269 20.83 31.54 -4.18
C VAL A 269 19.72 32.07 -3.28
N SER A 270 18.77 31.25 -2.85
CA SER A 270 17.74 31.66 -1.89
C SER A 270 18.35 32.05 -0.53
N PHE A 271 19.34 31.30 -0.07
CA PHE A 271 20.07 31.64 1.16
C PHE A 271 20.91 32.93 1.00
N LEU A 272 21.54 33.14 -0.15
CA LEU A 272 22.24 34.38 -0.46
C LEU A 272 21.28 35.59 -0.42
N LEU A 273 20.09 35.49 -1.00
CA LEU A 273 19.07 36.54 -0.94
C LEU A 273 18.68 36.87 0.52
N PHE A 274 18.56 35.83 1.35
CA PHE A 274 18.33 36.02 2.78
C PHE A 274 19.52 36.76 3.43
N LEU A 275 20.76 36.34 3.16
CA LEU A 275 21.96 37.01 3.70
C LEU A 275 22.06 38.47 3.25
N LEU A 276 21.75 38.77 1.98
CA LEU A 276 21.74 40.16 1.50
C LEU A 276 20.64 40.99 2.20
N GLY A 277 19.47 40.41 2.43
CA GLY A 277 18.43 41.03 3.25
C GLY A 277 18.87 41.28 4.69
N PHE A 278 19.60 40.31 5.26
CA PHE A 278 20.19 40.43 6.60
C PHE A 278 21.24 41.57 6.68
N GLU A 279 22.17 41.66 5.70
CA GLU A 279 23.16 42.71 5.64
C GLU A 279 22.53 44.10 5.48
N LEU A 280 21.54 44.22 4.61
CA LEU A 280 20.75 45.45 4.44
C LEU A 280 20.06 45.85 5.76
N PHE A 281 19.43 44.90 6.42
CA PHE A 281 18.81 45.11 7.72
C PHE A 281 19.84 45.53 8.78
N ARG A 282 21.03 44.88 8.81
CA ARG A 282 22.11 45.23 9.74
C ARG A 282 22.56 46.66 9.53
N ALA A 283 22.75 47.09 8.29
CA ALA A 283 23.11 48.44 7.95
C ALA A 283 22.05 49.46 8.41
N VAL A 284 20.76 49.18 8.14
CA VAL A 284 19.64 50.03 8.58
C VAL A 284 19.57 50.08 10.12
N ALA A 285 19.72 48.95 10.80
CA ALA A 285 19.73 48.91 12.26
C ALA A 285 20.87 49.72 12.85
N MET A 286 22.08 49.64 12.28
CA MET A 286 23.23 50.49 12.72
C MET A 286 23.00 51.98 12.48
N LEU A 287 22.40 52.34 11.33
CA LEU A 287 22.03 53.73 11.06
C LEU A 287 20.98 54.24 12.07
N MET A 288 20.04 53.39 12.46
CA MET A 288 19.02 53.75 13.45
C MET A 288 19.62 54.03 14.84
N VAL A 289 20.72 53.36 15.23
CA VAL A 289 21.42 53.71 16.49
C VAL A 289 21.91 55.15 16.51
N LEU A 290 22.35 55.64 15.35
CA LEU A 290 22.84 57.03 15.24
C LEU A 290 21.69 58.06 15.31
N PHE A 291 20.45 57.66 15.04
CA PHE A 291 19.29 58.54 14.93
C PHE A 291 18.14 58.21 15.88
N SER A 292 18.32 57.23 16.81
CA SER A 292 17.32 56.84 17.81
C SER A 292 17.97 56.51 19.16
N ASP A 293 17.14 56.29 20.18
CA ASP A 293 17.55 55.95 21.54
C ASP A 293 17.90 54.44 21.72
N LEU A 294 18.10 53.68 20.60
CA LEU A 294 18.45 52.28 20.66
C LEU A 294 19.82 52.06 21.23
N THR A 295 19.91 51.14 22.20
CA THR A 295 21.19 50.75 22.80
C THR A 295 21.95 49.73 21.95
N ILE A 296 23.25 49.60 22.16
CA ILE A 296 24.09 48.61 21.48
C ILE A 296 23.61 47.19 21.79
N GLY A 297 23.25 46.92 23.04
CA GLY A 297 22.71 45.60 23.45
C GLY A 297 21.40 45.27 22.78
N GLN A 298 20.49 46.25 22.60
CA GLN A 298 19.24 46.05 21.89
C GLN A 298 19.45 45.65 20.43
N ILE A 299 20.48 46.19 19.76
CA ILE A 299 20.83 45.80 18.40
C ILE A 299 21.34 44.38 18.35
N PHE A 300 22.18 43.95 19.30
CA PHE A 300 22.59 42.55 19.38
C PHE A 300 21.39 41.61 19.61
N ALA A 301 20.39 42.01 20.40
CA ALA A 301 19.15 41.25 20.55
C ALA A 301 18.40 41.15 19.24
N VAL A 302 18.27 42.23 18.49
CA VAL A 302 17.59 42.27 17.19
C VAL A 302 18.29 41.32 16.17
N PHE A 303 19.64 41.33 16.12
CA PHE A 303 20.40 40.38 15.31
C PHE A 303 20.19 38.95 15.78
N GLY A 304 20.15 38.70 17.07
CA GLY A 304 19.82 37.41 17.65
C GLY A 304 18.47 36.89 17.21
N TYR A 305 17.45 37.77 17.16
CA TYR A 305 16.10 37.42 16.68
C TYR A 305 16.07 37.10 15.19
N LEU A 306 16.84 37.78 14.36
CA LEU A 306 16.93 37.43 12.94
C LEU A 306 17.39 36.01 12.71
N TRP A 307 18.47 35.60 13.39
CA TRP A 307 18.98 34.24 13.34
C TRP A 307 18.01 33.25 13.94
N PHE A 308 17.34 33.61 15.02
CA PHE A 308 16.34 32.78 15.68
C PHE A 308 15.10 32.51 14.81
N MET A 309 14.71 33.47 13.95
CA MET A 309 13.55 33.35 13.03
C MET A 309 13.87 32.55 11.77
N LEU A 310 15.13 32.31 11.42
CA LEU A 310 15.49 31.67 10.14
C LEU A 310 14.84 30.32 9.95
N THR A 311 15.00 29.41 10.91
CA THR A 311 14.42 28.05 10.86
C THR A 311 12.89 28.08 10.91
N PRO A 312 12.22 28.76 11.84
CA PRO A 312 10.77 28.87 11.86
C PRO A 312 10.17 29.38 10.55
N VAL A 313 10.76 30.41 9.94
CA VAL A 313 10.27 30.93 8.64
C VAL A 313 10.42 29.88 7.53
N GLN A 314 11.56 29.17 7.46
CA GLN A 314 11.74 28.09 6.48
C GLN A 314 10.72 26.97 6.65
N GLU A 315 10.42 26.57 7.90
CA GLU A 315 9.41 25.53 8.19
C GLU A 315 8.00 25.98 7.77
N LEU A 316 7.62 27.22 8.03
CA LEU A 316 6.35 27.79 7.59
C LEU A 316 6.21 27.79 6.05
N LEU A 317 7.31 28.06 5.34
CA LEU A 317 7.35 27.97 3.88
C LEU A 317 7.22 26.55 3.37
N GLY A 318 7.87 25.62 4.07
CA GLY A 318 7.88 24.19 3.70
C GLY A 318 6.51 23.52 3.83
N ILE A 319 5.61 24.02 4.70
CA ILE A 319 4.33 23.36 4.97
C ILE A 319 3.47 23.22 3.72
N GLN A 320 3.54 24.15 2.76
CA GLN A 320 2.76 24.08 1.53
C GLN A 320 3.09 22.83 0.72
N PHE A 321 4.38 22.49 0.59
CA PHE A 321 4.82 21.30 -0.13
C PHE A 321 4.34 20.03 0.57
N SER A 322 4.52 19.97 1.89
CA SER A 322 4.04 18.83 2.68
C SER A 322 2.53 18.68 2.62
N TRP A 323 1.78 19.78 2.63
CA TRP A 323 0.32 19.78 2.46
C TRP A 323 -0.11 19.25 1.09
N TYR A 324 0.52 19.71 0.00
CA TYR A 324 0.22 19.22 -1.34
C TYR A 324 0.57 17.75 -1.50
N SER A 325 1.68 17.30 -0.94
CA SER A 325 2.08 15.89 -0.94
C SER A 325 1.09 15.02 -0.17
N ALA A 326 0.70 15.43 1.03
CA ALA A 326 -0.29 14.71 1.84
C ALA A 326 -1.67 14.70 1.17
N LYS A 327 -2.08 15.81 0.54
CA LYS A 327 -3.33 15.87 -0.23
C LYS A 327 -3.32 14.93 -1.43
N ALA A 328 -2.20 14.84 -2.15
CA ALA A 328 -2.05 13.92 -3.28
C ALA A 328 -2.05 12.45 -2.82
N ALA A 329 -1.35 12.14 -1.73
CA ALA A 329 -1.36 10.80 -1.12
C ALA A 329 -2.79 10.41 -0.69
N LEU A 330 -3.50 11.30 -0.02
CA LEU A 330 -4.90 11.08 0.38
C LEU A 330 -5.83 10.86 -0.82
N ALA A 331 -5.62 11.59 -1.91
CA ALA A 331 -6.40 11.39 -3.14
C ALA A 331 -6.16 9.99 -3.75
N ARG A 332 -4.91 9.48 -3.74
CA ARG A 332 -4.60 8.13 -4.21
C ARG A 332 -5.18 7.04 -3.31
N ILE A 333 -5.12 7.23 -1.98
CA ILE A 333 -5.76 6.33 -1.02
C ILE A 333 -7.27 6.31 -1.25
N ASN A 334 -7.93 7.45 -1.45
CA ASN A 334 -9.35 7.49 -1.75
C ASN A 334 -9.69 6.83 -3.08
N ALA A 335 -8.86 6.99 -4.11
CA ALA A 335 -9.03 6.27 -5.37
C ALA A 335 -8.95 4.74 -5.21
N LEU A 336 -8.20 4.23 -4.22
CA LEU A 336 -8.21 2.81 -3.86
C LEU A 336 -9.48 2.43 -3.10
N LEU A 337 -9.93 3.27 -2.17
CA LEU A 337 -11.15 3.04 -1.39
C LEU A 337 -12.44 3.11 -2.25
N GLU A 338 -12.39 3.84 -3.36
CA GLU A 338 -13.48 3.97 -4.35
C GLU A 338 -13.51 2.84 -5.38
N LEU A 339 -12.54 1.89 -5.35
CA LEU A 339 -12.55 0.76 -6.26
C LEU A 339 -13.82 -0.06 -6.10
N GLU A 340 -14.27 -0.61 -7.23
CA GLU A 340 -15.43 -1.47 -7.31
C GLU A 340 -15.26 -2.70 -6.41
N GLU A 341 -16.27 -2.98 -5.61
CA GLU A 341 -16.30 -4.14 -4.74
C GLU A 341 -16.83 -5.36 -5.49
N GLU A 342 -16.40 -6.53 -5.05
CA GLU A 342 -16.97 -7.79 -5.50
C GLU A 342 -18.48 -7.79 -5.21
N TYR A 343 -19.24 -8.24 -6.17
CA TYR A 343 -20.68 -8.42 -5.99
C TYR A 343 -20.95 -9.53 -4.97
N ARG A 344 -21.47 -9.18 -3.81
CA ARG A 344 -21.79 -10.09 -2.71
C ARG A 344 -23.25 -9.92 -2.32
N PRO A 345 -24.17 -10.64 -3.00
CA PRO A 345 -25.57 -10.62 -2.62
C PRO A 345 -25.77 -11.26 -1.25
N GLU A 346 -26.70 -10.72 -0.47
CA GLU A 346 -27.11 -11.33 0.80
C GLU A 346 -27.80 -12.68 0.53
N SER A 347 -27.40 -13.70 1.29
CA SER A 347 -28.05 -15.02 1.21
C SER A 347 -29.49 -14.93 1.69
N LYS A 348 -30.43 -15.27 0.82
CA LYS A 348 -31.87 -15.35 1.12
C LYS A 348 -32.33 -16.79 1.32
N VAL A 349 -31.69 -17.73 0.63
CA VAL A 349 -32.01 -19.16 0.64
C VAL A 349 -30.74 -19.98 0.73
N ASN A 350 -30.80 -21.09 1.44
CA ASN A 350 -29.77 -22.11 1.44
C ASN A 350 -30.33 -23.42 0.83
N PRO A 351 -30.06 -23.69 -0.47
CA PRO A 351 -30.51 -24.90 -1.12
C PRO A 351 -29.62 -26.11 -0.83
N PHE A 352 -28.50 -25.93 -0.12
CA PHE A 352 -27.51 -26.98 0.15
C PHE A 352 -27.91 -27.74 1.41
N THR A 353 -28.34 -28.97 1.22
CA THR A 353 -28.64 -29.91 2.31
C THR A 353 -27.42 -30.80 2.52
N ASP A 354 -27.05 -31.08 3.76
CA ASP A 354 -25.90 -31.92 4.07
C ASP A 354 -26.06 -33.32 3.42
N GLY A 355 -25.00 -33.73 2.73
CA GLY A 355 -24.92 -35.02 2.06
C GLY A 355 -25.69 -35.16 0.75
N LYS A 356 -26.27 -34.08 0.19
CA LYS A 356 -26.89 -34.10 -1.15
C LYS A 356 -25.99 -33.44 -2.18
N GLU A 357 -25.94 -34.06 -3.35
CA GLU A 357 -25.19 -33.54 -4.51
C GLU A 357 -25.83 -32.24 -5.04
N ILE A 358 -25.03 -31.39 -5.67
CA ILE A 358 -25.46 -30.11 -6.23
C ILE A 358 -25.72 -30.27 -7.74
N ASP A 359 -26.91 -29.91 -8.19
CA ASP A 359 -27.25 -29.71 -9.63
C ASP A 359 -26.89 -28.24 -9.98
N VAL A 360 -26.18 -28.03 -11.09
CA VAL A 360 -25.83 -26.70 -11.58
C VAL A 360 -26.40 -26.49 -12.97
N SER A 361 -27.16 -25.40 -13.19
CA SER A 361 -27.61 -24.98 -14.52
C SER A 361 -27.08 -23.57 -14.86
N VAL A 362 -26.68 -23.43 -16.11
CA VAL A 362 -26.24 -22.17 -16.73
C VAL A 362 -27.20 -21.86 -17.84
N GLU A 363 -27.95 -20.76 -17.74
CA GLU A 363 -29.09 -20.46 -18.61
C GLU A 363 -28.85 -19.10 -19.31
N ASN A 364 -28.63 -19.13 -20.62
CA ASN A 364 -28.42 -17.95 -21.48
C ASN A 364 -27.35 -16.98 -20.96
N VAL A 365 -26.27 -17.51 -20.38
CA VAL A 365 -25.22 -16.69 -19.74
C VAL A 365 -24.32 -16.07 -20.79
N SER A 366 -24.18 -14.74 -20.73
CA SER A 366 -23.19 -13.99 -21.52
C SER A 366 -22.26 -13.23 -20.60
N PHE A 367 -20.99 -13.10 -21.03
CA PHE A 367 -19.97 -12.42 -20.25
C PHE A 367 -18.86 -11.84 -21.14
N SER A 368 -18.36 -10.66 -20.74
CA SER A 368 -17.24 -9.93 -21.35
C SER A 368 -16.32 -9.37 -20.27
N TYR A 369 -15.00 -9.53 -20.42
CA TYR A 369 -14.02 -8.87 -19.53
C TYR A 369 -13.97 -7.35 -19.74
N ASN A 370 -14.20 -6.93 -20.97
CA ASN A 370 -14.32 -5.53 -21.40
C ASN A 370 -15.51 -5.41 -22.35
N SER A 371 -15.99 -4.21 -22.61
CA SER A 371 -17.16 -3.98 -23.46
C SER A 371 -16.95 -4.30 -24.95
N GLU A 372 -15.73 -4.70 -25.36
CA GLU A 372 -15.41 -4.88 -26.78
C GLU A 372 -15.49 -6.33 -27.25
N THR A 373 -15.24 -7.32 -26.38
CA THR A 373 -15.17 -8.74 -26.75
C THR A 373 -16.00 -9.62 -25.81
N THR A 374 -17.06 -10.22 -26.34
CA THR A 374 -17.86 -11.21 -25.63
C THR A 374 -17.11 -12.55 -25.61
N VAL A 375 -16.87 -13.08 -24.42
CA VAL A 375 -16.15 -14.36 -24.21
C VAL A 375 -17.11 -15.53 -24.07
N LEU A 376 -18.26 -15.32 -23.42
CA LEU A 376 -19.36 -16.28 -23.36
C LEU A 376 -20.62 -15.65 -23.96
N ASN A 377 -21.27 -16.34 -24.87
CA ASN A 377 -22.39 -15.81 -25.62
C ASN A 377 -23.62 -16.74 -25.51
N GLN A 378 -24.62 -16.36 -24.69
CA GLN A 378 -25.84 -17.10 -24.43
C GLN A 378 -25.58 -18.58 -24.11
N LEU A 379 -24.57 -18.84 -23.30
CA LEU A 379 -24.14 -20.17 -22.92
C LEU A 379 -25.25 -20.90 -22.15
N ASN A 380 -25.55 -22.13 -22.58
CA ASN A 380 -26.49 -23.01 -21.92
C ASN A 380 -25.83 -24.36 -21.66
N LEU A 381 -25.78 -24.79 -20.40
CA LEU A 381 -25.33 -26.12 -20.01
C LEU A 381 -25.90 -26.53 -18.65
N ARG A 382 -25.90 -27.83 -18.37
CA ARG A 382 -26.29 -28.38 -17.08
C ARG A 382 -25.27 -29.39 -16.59
N ILE A 383 -24.94 -29.33 -15.30
CA ILE A 383 -24.10 -30.28 -14.60
C ILE A 383 -25.00 -31.01 -13.61
N PRO A 384 -25.51 -32.20 -13.97
CA PRO A 384 -26.46 -32.93 -13.12
C PRO A 384 -25.82 -33.38 -11.81
N ALA A 385 -26.60 -33.40 -10.74
CA ALA A 385 -26.19 -33.87 -9.43
C ALA A 385 -25.53 -35.26 -9.48
N GLY A 386 -24.38 -35.42 -8.82
CA GLY A 386 -23.65 -36.68 -8.74
C GLY A 386 -23.00 -37.16 -10.05
N LYS A 387 -22.99 -36.33 -11.10
CA LYS A 387 -22.44 -36.68 -12.42
C LYS A 387 -21.09 -36.02 -12.65
N LYS A 388 -20.23 -36.69 -13.42
CA LYS A 388 -19.00 -36.16 -13.97
C LYS A 388 -19.26 -35.54 -15.33
N VAL A 389 -19.07 -34.23 -15.44
CA VAL A 389 -19.22 -33.49 -16.70
C VAL A 389 -17.84 -33.01 -17.15
N ALA A 390 -17.51 -33.31 -18.41
CA ALA A 390 -16.29 -32.78 -19.01
C ALA A 390 -16.59 -31.56 -19.89
N LEU A 391 -15.76 -30.53 -19.78
CA LEU A 391 -15.76 -29.36 -20.64
C LEU A 391 -14.51 -29.37 -21.51
N VAL A 392 -14.68 -29.46 -22.80
CA VAL A 392 -13.61 -29.52 -23.81
C VAL A 392 -13.77 -28.37 -24.80
N GLY A 393 -12.73 -28.05 -25.55
CA GLY A 393 -12.76 -26.99 -26.57
C GLY A 393 -11.38 -26.37 -26.79
N ALA A 394 -11.25 -25.52 -27.80
CA ALA A 394 -10.03 -24.83 -28.14
C ALA A 394 -9.55 -23.91 -27.00
N SER A 395 -8.25 -23.59 -27.01
CA SER A 395 -7.71 -22.57 -26.10
C SER A 395 -8.38 -21.21 -26.39
N GLY A 396 -8.78 -20.49 -25.33
CA GLY A 396 -9.52 -19.24 -25.48
C GLY A 396 -11.04 -19.40 -25.65
N GLY A 397 -11.60 -20.62 -25.72
CA GLY A 397 -13.04 -20.86 -25.89
C GLY A 397 -13.94 -20.50 -24.70
N GLY A 398 -13.39 -19.90 -23.61
CA GLY A 398 -14.19 -19.44 -22.46
C GLY A 398 -14.28 -20.42 -21.27
N LYS A 399 -13.56 -21.56 -21.30
CA LYS A 399 -13.62 -22.60 -20.24
C LYS A 399 -13.26 -22.06 -18.85
N SER A 400 -12.12 -21.39 -18.72
CA SER A 400 -11.68 -20.79 -17.44
C SER A 400 -12.59 -19.64 -17.01
N THR A 401 -13.15 -18.89 -17.96
CA THR A 401 -14.16 -17.85 -17.69
C THR A 401 -15.42 -18.45 -17.07
N LEU A 402 -15.90 -19.58 -17.59
CA LEU A 402 -17.04 -20.27 -17.00
C LEU A 402 -16.76 -20.69 -15.54
N ILE A 403 -15.56 -21.25 -15.26
CA ILE A 403 -15.16 -21.58 -13.88
C ILE A 403 -15.25 -20.35 -12.98
N GLN A 404 -14.71 -19.21 -13.42
CA GLN A 404 -14.71 -17.96 -12.64
C GLN A 404 -16.12 -17.43 -12.37
N LEU A 405 -17.06 -17.62 -13.31
CA LEU A 405 -18.48 -17.29 -13.11
C LEU A 405 -19.15 -18.26 -12.12
N LEU A 406 -18.88 -19.56 -12.24
CA LEU A 406 -19.44 -20.58 -11.35
C LEU A 406 -19.04 -20.37 -9.89
N ILE A 407 -17.84 -19.88 -9.61
CA ILE A 407 -17.40 -19.57 -8.25
C ILE A 407 -17.67 -18.10 -7.84
N GLY A 408 -18.31 -17.33 -8.74
CA GLY A 408 -18.67 -15.93 -8.47
C GLY A 408 -17.50 -14.97 -8.33
N VAL A 409 -16.33 -15.28 -8.90
CA VAL A 409 -15.18 -14.36 -8.98
C VAL A 409 -15.52 -13.21 -9.94
N TYR A 410 -16.23 -13.52 -11.00
CA TYR A 410 -16.86 -12.56 -11.90
C TYR A 410 -18.38 -12.75 -11.89
N ARG A 411 -19.10 -11.69 -12.20
CA ARG A 411 -20.55 -11.71 -12.42
C ARG A 411 -20.85 -11.74 -13.91
N GLN A 412 -21.83 -12.55 -14.33
CA GLN A 412 -22.33 -12.58 -15.70
C GLN A 412 -22.98 -11.23 -16.09
N ASP A 413 -22.86 -10.87 -17.38
CA ASP A 413 -23.51 -9.67 -17.92
C ASP A 413 -25.01 -9.89 -18.11
N SER A 414 -25.42 -11.12 -18.51
CA SER A 414 -26.81 -11.54 -18.68
C SER A 414 -26.96 -13.05 -18.44
N GLY A 415 -28.19 -13.51 -18.31
CA GLY A 415 -28.52 -14.90 -17.99
C GLY A 415 -28.51 -15.21 -16.50
N VAL A 416 -28.65 -16.47 -16.13
CA VAL A 416 -28.71 -16.91 -14.72
C VAL A 416 -27.92 -18.20 -14.53
N ILE A 417 -27.19 -18.27 -13.41
CA ILE A 417 -26.56 -19.51 -12.92
C ILE A 417 -27.36 -19.96 -11.70
N ARG A 418 -27.80 -21.24 -11.72
CA ARG A 418 -28.57 -21.82 -10.63
C ARG A 418 -27.85 -23.00 -10.01
N TYR A 419 -28.03 -23.14 -8.69
CA TYR A 419 -27.61 -24.30 -7.91
C TYR A 419 -28.82 -24.88 -7.22
N ASN A 420 -29.14 -26.17 -7.49
CA ASN A 420 -30.35 -26.83 -7.00
C ASN A 420 -31.63 -26.02 -7.32
N ASN A 421 -31.74 -25.49 -8.54
CA ASN A 421 -32.80 -24.62 -9.07
C ASN A 421 -32.88 -23.20 -8.48
N GLU A 422 -32.08 -22.85 -7.47
CA GLU A 422 -32.02 -21.51 -6.90
C GLU A 422 -30.94 -20.65 -7.60
N SER A 423 -31.21 -19.36 -7.77
CA SER A 423 -30.27 -18.43 -8.39
C SER A 423 -29.06 -18.19 -7.52
N SER A 424 -27.86 -18.09 -8.12
CA SER A 424 -26.63 -17.69 -7.41
C SER A 424 -26.78 -16.35 -6.66
N ASP A 425 -27.59 -15.42 -7.20
CA ASP A 425 -27.88 -14.13 -6.56
C ASP A 425 -28.74 -14.25 -5.28
N ASP A 426 -29.56 -15.29 -5.17
CA ASP A 426 -30.38 -15.52 -3.97
C ASP A 426 -29.68 -16.40 -2.93
N ILE A 427 -28.75 -17.25 -3.36
CA ILE A 427 -27.94 -18.09 -2.45
C ILE A 427 -26.81 -17.26 -1.83
N GLY A 428 -26.14 -16.43 -2.60
CA GLY A 428 -24.92 -15.71 -2.21
C GLY A 428 -23.65 -16.52 -2.44
N PHE A 429 -22.61 -15.85 -2.96
CA PHE A 429 -21.37 -16.54 -3.37
C PHE A 429 -20.52 -17.06 -2.19
N GLU A 430 -20.67 -16.52 -1.00
CA GLU A 430 -19.97 -17.03 0.20
C GLU A 430 -20.45 -18.46 0.50
N LEU A 431 -21.77 -18.69 0.53
CA LEU A 431 -22.35 -20.00 0.78
C LEU A 431 -22.05 -20.99 -0.37
N ILE A 432 -22.06 -20.52 -1.63
CA ILE A 432 -21.68 -21.33 -2.79
C ILE A 432 -20.24 -21.82 -2.65
N ARG A 433 -19.29 -20.92 -2.32
CA ARG A 433 -17.87 -21.25 -2.17
C ARG A 433 -17.56 -22.19 -1.00
N GLU A 434 -18.41 -22.25 0.03
CA GLU A 434 -18.28 -23.23 1.10
C GLU A 434 -18.54 -24.67 0.64
N LYS A 435 -19.35 -24.85 -0.42
CA LYS A 435 -19.76 -26.15 -0.93
C LYS A 435 -19.04 -26.56 -2.22
N ILE A 436 -18.24 -25.67 -2.79
CA ILE A 436 -17.49 -25.89 -4.05
C ILE A 436 -15.99 -25.86 -3.76
N ALA A 437 -15.26 -26.79 -4.32
CA ALA A 437 -13.81 -26.70 -4.39
C ALA A 437 -13.30 -26.65 -5.84
N VAL A 438 -12.30 -25.82 -6.08
CA VAL A 438 -11.67 -25.67 -7.39
C VAL A 438 -10.18 -26.00 -7.29
N VAL A 439 -9.72 -26.91 -8.13
CA VAL A 439 -8.29 -27.16 -8.35
C VAL A 439 -7.89 -26.48 -9.65
N LEU A 440 -7.15 -25.37 -9.53
CA LEU A 440 -6.68 -24.61 -10.68
C LEU A 440 -5.45 -25.25 -11.34
N GLN A 441 -5.22 -24.96 -12.60
CA GLN A 441 -4.08 -25.43 -13.41
C GLN A 441 -2.72 -25.09 -12.74
N GLN A 442 -2.58 -23.90 -12.17
CA GLN A 442 -1.40 -23.44 -11.46
C GLN A 442 -1.76 -23.02 -10.02
N PRO A 443 -1.72 -23.95 -9.08
CA PRO A 443 -2.03 -23.63 -7.69
C PRO A 443 -0.95 -22.75 -7.05
N ILE A 444 -1.40 -21.69 -6.36
CA ILE A 444 -0.51 -20.82 -5.58
C ILE A 444 -0.32 -21.42 -4.19
N LEU A 445 0.93 -21.40 -3.72
CA LEU A 445 1.30 -21.77 -2.36
C LEU A 445 1.89 -20.57 -1.63
N PHE A 446 1.51 -20.44 -0.36
CA PHE A 446 2.03 -19.41 0.53
C PHE A 446 3.41 -19.81 1.06
N ASN A 447 4.24 -18.82 1.36
CA ASN A 447 5.55 -19.05 1.99
C ASN A 447 5.37 -19.40 3.48
N ASP A 448 4.90 -20.61 3.72
CA ASP A 448 4.57 -21.14 5.04
C ASP A 448 4.81 -22.66 5.07
N SER A 449 4.42 -23.34 6.15
CA SER A 449 4.48 -24.79 6.27
C SER A 449 3.55 -25.52 5.29
N LEU A 450 3.80 -26.80 5.06
CA LEU A 450 2.86 -27.67 4.32
C LEU A 450 1.52 -27.74 5.02
N ARG A 451 1.49 -27.84 6.35
CA ARG A 451 0.26 -27.81 7.18
C ARG A 451 -0.57 -26.58 6.88
N HIS A 452 0.02 -25.39 6.97
CA HIS A 452 -0.71 -24.14 6.69
C HIS A 452 -1.19 -24.07 5.24
N ASN A 453 -0.36 -24.49 4.31
CA ASN A 453 -0.74 -24.57 2.90
C ASN A 453 -1.85 -25.59 2.62
N LEU A 454 -1.95 -26.66 3.39
CA LEU A 454 -3.02 -27.66 3.27
C LEU A 454 -4.33 -27.16 3.87
N THR A 455 -4.29 -26.56 5.06
CA THR A 455 -5.48 -26.16 5.83
C THR A 455 -5.97 -24.75 5.52
N LEU A 456 -5.11 -23.88 4.95
CA LEU A 456 -5.35 -22.43 4.80
C LEU A 456 -5.76 -21.75 6.12
N GLY A 457 -5.25 -22.26 7.26
CA GLY A 457 -5.57 -21.75 8.59
C GLY A 457 -6.81 -22.37 9.23
N GLY A 458 -7.49 -23.30 8.57
CA GLY A 458 -8.58 -24.09 9.16
C GLY A 458 -8.07 -25.07 10.20
N ASP A 459 -8.92 -25.40 11.17
CA ASP A 459 -8.66 -26.40 12.20
C ASP A 459 -9.21 -27.75 11.74
N TYR A 460 -8.32 -28.73 11.60
CA TYR A 460 -8.61 -30.09 11.12
C TYR A 460 -7.84 -31.12 11.97
N ASP A 461 -8.47 -32.28 12.17
CA ASP A 461 -7.82 -33.40 12.80
C ASP A 461 -6.60 -33.89 11.99
N GLU A 462 -5.53 -34.27 12.64
CA GLU A 462 -4.31 -34.73 11.97
C GLU A 462 -4.57 -35.96 11.09
N SER A 463 -5.47 -36.85 11.50
CA SER A 463 -5.92 -38.00 10.70
C SER A 463 -6.55 -37.59 9.38
N ALA A 464 -7.36 -36.51 9.34
CA ALA A 464 -7.95 -35.98 8.14
C ALA A 464 -6.90 -35.39 7.18
N LEU A 465 -5.86 -34.74 7.73
CA LEU A 465 -4.74 -34.21 6.93
C LEU A 465 -4.01 -35.35 6.20
N TRP A 466 -3.67 -36.42 6.93
CA TRP A 466 -2.97 -37.57 6.35
C TRP A 466 -3.83 -38.32 5.35
N GLN A 467 -5.14 -38.49 5.60
CA GLN A 467 -6.08 -39.09 4.65
C GLN A 467 -6.16 -38.28 3.35
N ALA A 468 -6.25 -36.95 3.44
CA ALA A 468 -6.25 -36.09 2.25
C ALA A 468 -4.94 -36.20 1.45
N LEU A 469 -3.80 -36.31 2.14
CA LEU A 469 -2.50 -36.51 1.49
C LEU A 469 -2.35 -37.91 0.86
N GLU A 470 -2.94 -38.93 1.46
CA GLU A 470 -2.98 -40.30 0.89
C GLU A 470 -3.76 -40.30 -0.43
N ILE A 471 -4.97 -39.74 -0.45
CA ILE A 471 -5.80 -39.61 -1.67
C ILE A 471 -5.03 -38.82 -2.75
N ALA A 472 -4.32 -37.75 -2.36
CA ALA A 472 -3.51 -36.94 -3.27
C ALA A 472 -2.15 -37.58 -3.62
N GLN A 473 -1.86 -38.80 -3.16
CA GLN A 473 -0.59 -39.50 -3.40
C GLN A 473 0.65 -38.69 -2.94
N LEU A 474 0.55 -37.97 -1.82
CA LEU A 474 1.63 -37.16 -1.22
C LEU A 474 2.14 -37.71 0.11
N GLN A 475 1.45 -38.66 0.72
CA GLN A 475 1.76 -39.15 2.07
C GLN A 475 3.21 -39.61 2.16
N ASP A 476 3.68 -40.47 1.23
CA ASP A 476 5.05 -41.01 1.26
C ASP A 476 6.10 -39.93 1.09
N VAL A 477 5.84 -38.92 0.25
CA VAL A 477 6.75 -37.79 0.04
C VAL A 477 6.91 -36.95 1.29
N ILE A 478 5.79 -36.67 1.97
CA ILE A 478 5.78 -35.77 3.14
C ILE A 478 6.31 -36.51 4.38
N SER A 479 6.01 -37.81 4.54
CA SER A 479 6.52 -38.61 5.65
C SER A 479 8.04 -38.74 5.67
N GLN A 480 8.70 -38.65 4.51
CA GLN A 480 10.16 -38.67 4.37
C GLN A 480 10.84 -37.34 4.69
N LEU A 481 10.07 -36.24 4.81
CA LEU A 481 10.60 -34.93 5.17
C LEU A 481 10.92 -34.88 6.67
N THR A 482 12.06 -34.31 7.03
CA THR A 482 12.53 -34.23 8.42
C THR A 482 11.53 -33.52 9.35
N ALA A 483 10.83 -32.52 8.86
CA ALA A 483 9.83 -31.77 9.61
C ALA A 483 8.38 -32.14 9.23
N GLY A 484 8.17 -33.20 8.39
CA GLY A 484 6.85 -33.65 7.98
C GLY A 484 5.96 -32.50 7.48
N LEU A 485 4.76 -32.37 8.03
CA LEU A 485 3.79 -31.31 7.72
C LEU A 485 4.27 -29.90 8.05
N ASP A 486 5.22 -29.73 8.97
CA ASP A 486 5.74 -28.42 9.36
C ASP A 486 6.90 -27.93 8.47
N THR A 487 7.21 -28.69 7.41
CA THR A 487 8.21 -28.32 6.41
C THR A 487 7.79 -27.05 5.66
N GLN A 488 8.70 -26.06 5.62
CA GLN A 488 8.49 -24.80 4.91
C GLN A 488 8.60 -24.98 3.40
N VAL A 489 7.58 -24.57 2.63
CA VAL A 489 7.54 -24.76 1.17
C VAL A 489 8.26 -23.68 0.37
N GLY A 490 8.58 -22.54 1.00
CA GLY A 490 9.21 -21.39 0.37
C GLY A 490 8.24 -20.58 -0.49
N ARG A 491 8.73 -19.44 -1.03
CA ARG A 491 7.90 -18.54 -1.85
C ARG A 491 7.36 -19.27 -3.09
N ASN A 492 6.06 -19.21 -3.30
CA ASN A 492 5.34 -19.90 -4.39
C ASN A 492 5.61 -21.43 -4.42
N GLY A 493 5.98 -22.04 -3.29
CA GLY A 493 6.25 -23.46 -3.22
C GLY A 493 7.48 -23.90 -4.01
N ILE A 494 8.51 -23.07 -4.09
CA ILE A 494 9.75 -23.35 -4.87
C ILE A 494 10.45 -24.67 -4.47
N ARG A 495 10.23 -25.12 -3.23
CA ARG A 495 10.80 -26.38 -2.73
C ARG A 495 10.02 -27.63 -3.15
N LEU A 496 8.88 -27.47 -3.81
CA LEU A 496 8.05 -28.54 -4.33
C LEU A 496 8.13 -28.59 -5.86
N SER A 497 8.08 -29.79 -6.43
CA SER A 497 7.92 -29.97 -7.87
C SER A 497 6.54 -29.47 -8.34
N GLY A 498 6.38 -29.22 -9.64
CA GLY A 498 5.08 -28.83 -10.23
C GLY A 498 3.97 -29.82 -9.89
N GLY A 499 4.25 -31.11 -10.03
CA GLY A 499 3.32 -32.17 -9.68
C GLY A 499 3.01 -32.29 -8.18
N GLN A 500 3.99 -31.99 -7.30
CA GLN A 500 3.73 -31.94 -5.85
C GLN A 500 2.84 -30.75 -5.48
N ARG A 501 3.01 -29.59 -6.12
CA ARG A 501 2.12 -28.43 -5.92
C ARG A 501 0.68 -28.74 -6.34
N GLN A 502 0.49 -29.38 -7.51
CA GLN A 502 -0.85 -29.80 -7.98
C GLN A 502 -1.47 -30.81 -7.01
N ARG A 503 -0.73 -31.83 -6.57
CA ARG A 503 -1.24 -32.82 -5.61
C ARG A 503 -1.58 -32.21 -4.26
N LEU A 504 -0.84 -31.19 -3.79
CA LEU A 504 -1.17 -30.47 -2.56
C LEU A 504 -2.48 -29.67 -2.71
N ALA A 505 -2.75 -29.10 -3.89
CA ALA A 505 -4.04 -28.46 -4.16
C ALA A 505 -5.20 -29.46 -4.20
N ILE A 506 -4.94 -30.67 -4.70
CA ILE A 506 -5.92 -31.77 -4.64
C ILE A 506 -6.17 -32.21 -3.19
N ALA A 507 -5.11 -32.36 -2.37
CA ALA A 507 -5.26 -32.66 -0.95
C ALA A 507 -6.08 -31.59 -0.21
N ARG A 508 -5.88 -30.31 -0.55
CA ARG A 508 -6.67 -29.17 -0.05
C ARG A 508 -8.16 -29.30 -0.40
N MET A 509 -8.45 -29.68 -1.64
CA MET A 509 -9.81 -29.95 -2.12
C MET A 509 -10.44 -31.13 -1.38
N VAL A 510 -9.72 -32.23 -1.20
CA VAL A 510 -10.21 -33.40 -0.45
C VAL A 510 -10.53 -33.03 0.99
N LEU A 511 -9.65 -32.25 1.64
CA LEU A 511 -9.82 -31.84 3.03
C LEU A 511 -11.06 -30.97 3.26
N SER A 512 -11.45 -30.15 2.27
CA SER A 512 -12.65 -29.31 2.36
C SER A 512 -13.96 -30.05 2.17
N ASP A 513 -13.92 -31.33 1.78
CA ASP A 513 -15.07 -32.21 1.51
C ASP A 513 -16.23 -31.56 0.73
N PRO A 514 -15.98 -31.02 -0.47
CA PRO A 514 -16.98 -30.28 -1.23
C PRO A 514 -18.08 -31.17 -1.81
N GLN A 515 -19.26 -30.59 -2.04
CA GLN A 515 -20.37 -31.23 -2.74
C GLN A 515 -20.27 -31.07 -4.28
N PHE A 516 -19.57 -30.00 -4.73
CA PHE A 516 -19.27 -29.79 -6.15
C PHE A 516 -17.76 -29.52 -6.33
N VAL A 517 -17.15 -30.28 -7.23
CA VAL A 517 -15.71 -30.21 -7.52
C VAL A 517 -15.49 -29.69 -8.93
N ILE A 518 -14.59 -28.73 -9.08
CA ILE A 518 -14.13 -28.23 -10.38
C ILE A 518 -12.64 -28.53 -10.51
N LEU A 519 -12.27 -29.28 -11.54
CA LEU A 519 -10.88 -29.65 -11.84
C LEU A 519 -10.44 -28.99 -13.15
N ASP A 520 -9.54 -28.01 -13.07
CA ASP A 520 -8.97 -27.33 -14.23
C ASP A 520 -7.55 -27.87 -14.49
N GLU A 521 -7.41 -28.81 -15.44
CA GLU A 521 -6.14 -29.47 -15.80
C GLU A 521 -5.31 -29.97 -14.59
N ALA A 522 -5.95 -30.47 -13.57
CA ALA A 522 -5.36 -30.76 -12.25
C ALA A 522 -4.24 -31.81 -12.25
N THR A 523 -3.93 -32.52 -13.36
CA THR A 523 -2.95 -33.60 -13.44
C THR A 523 -1.90 -33.40 -14.53
N SER A 524 -1.79 -32.22 -15.12
CA SER A 524 -0.92 -31.96 -16.28
C SER A 524 0.58 -32.07 -16.01
N ALA A 525 1.04 -31.94 -14.76
CA ALA A 525 2.44 -31.93 -14.36
C ALA A 525 2.94 -33.24 -13.72
N LEU A 526 2.22 -34.35 -13.88
CA LEU A 526 2.53 -35.64 -13.24
C LEU A 526 3.18 -36.62 -14.21
N ASP A 527 4.02 -37.52 -13.68
CA ASP A 527 4.48 -38.72 -14.38
C ASP A 527 3.34 -39.75 -14.50
N THR A 528 3.45 -40.63 -15.50
CA THR A 528 2.37 -41.55 -15.87
C THR A 528 1.95 -42.51 -14.73
N ALA A 529 2.89 -42.96 -13.90
CA ALA A 529 2.60 -43.91 -12.81
C ALA A 529 1.86 -43.20 -11.66
N THR A 530 2.36 -42.06 -11.24
CA THR A 530 1.71 -41.21 -10.21
C THR A 530 0.35 -40.71 -10.69
N GLU A 531 0.23 -40.32 -11.96
CA GLU A 531 -1.04 -39.89 -12.56
C GLU A 531 -2.07 -41.01 -12.49
N ALA A 532 -1.72 -42.23 -12.89
CA ALA A 532 -2.65 -43.37 -12.86
C ALA A 532 -3.08 -43.76 -11.43
N ALA A 533 -2.19 -43.65 -10.44
CA ALA A 533 -2.52 -43.87 -9.03
C ALA A 533 -3.47 -42.78 -8.49
N LEU A 534 -3.15 -41.52 -8.76
CA LEU A 534 -3.96 -40.37 -8.36
C LEU A 534 -5.36 -40.43 -9.00
N HIS A 535 -5.45 -40.76 -10.30
CA HIS A 535 -6.73 -40.89 -10.98
C HIS A 535 -7.61 -41.98 -10.36
N ARG A 536 -7.05 -43.12 -9.95
CA ARG A 536 -7.81 -44.17 -9.25
C ARG A 536 -8.36 -43.68 -7.92
N ALA A 537 -7.49 -43.05 -7.09
CA ALA A 537 -7.88 -42.53 -5.79
C ALA A 537 -8.93 -41.42 -5.91
N LEU A 538 -8.75 -40.49 -6.85
CA LEU A 538 -9.71 -39.42 -7.12
C LEU A 538 -11.03 -39.94 -7.65
N ASN A 539 -11.03 -40.95 -8.53
CA ASN A 539 -12.27 -41.54 -9.05
C ASN A 539 -13.11 -42.17 -7.94
N GLU A 540 -12.49 -42.82 -6.96
CA GLU A 540 -13.18 -43.37 -5.79
C GLU A 540 -13.72 -42.26 -4.90
N TYR A 541 -12.89 -41.23 -4.60
CA TYR A 541 -13.31 -40.09 -3.78
C TYR A 541 -14.44 -39.25 -4.41
N LEU A 542 -14.42 -39.08 -5.74
CA LEU A 542 -15.38 -38.29 -6.48
C LEU A 542 -16.68 -39.08 -6.85
N LYS A 543 -16.74 -40.37 -6.50
CA LYS A 543 -17.91 -41.18 -6.76
C LYS A 543 -19.14 -40.63 -6.02
N GLY A 544 -20.18 -40.29 -6.78
CA GLY A 544 -21.39 -39.68 -6.26
C GLY A 544 -21.29 -38.15 -6.07
N LYS A 545 -20.13 -37.51 -6.16
CA LYS A 545 -19.98 -36.05 -6.09
C LYS A 545 -20.20 -35.42 -7.48
N THR A 546 -20.85 -34.27 -7.52
CA THR A 546 -20.96 -33.48 -8.76
C THR A 546 -19.58 -32.99 -9.16
N THR A 547 -19.17 -33.23 -10.40
CA THR A 547 -17.79 -32.88 -10.82
C THR A 547 -17.80 -32.24 -12.21
N LEU A 548 -17.14 -31.09 -12.36
CA LEU A 548 -16.82 -30.46 -13.64
C LEU A 548 -15.33 -30.60 -13.91
N ILE A 549 -14.95 -31.21 -15.02
CA ILE A 549 -13.56 -31.40 -15.42
C ILE A 549 -13.30 -30.62 -16.69
N VAL A 550 -12.42 -29.62 -16.63
CA VAL A 550 -11.86 -29.00 -17.82
C VAL A 550 -10.66 -29.82 -18.24
N ALA A 551 -10.81 -30.54 -19.35
CA ALA A 551 -9.84 -31.56 -19.74
C ALA A 551 -9.25 -31.28 -21.13
N HIS A 552 -7.91 -31.44 -21.19
CA HIS A 552 -7.15 -31.52 -22.43
C HIS A 552 -6.63 -32.96 -22.72
N ARG A 553 -6.85 -33.89 -21.80
CA ARG A 553 -6.43 -35.30 -21.96
C ARG A 553 -7.62 -36.23 -22.18
N LEU A 554 -7.49 -37.08 -23.17
CA LEU A 554 -8.54 -38.04 -23.53
C LEU A 554 -8.92 -38.97 -22.37
N SER A 555 -7.96 -39.38 -21.52
CA SER A 555 -8.20 -40.25 -20.36
C SER A 555 -9.21 -39.67 -19.36
N ALA A 556 -9.18 -38.35 -19.15
CA ALA A 556 -10.11 -37.66 -18.26
C ALA A 556 -11.49 -37.50 -18.91
N VAL A 557 -11.53 -37.22 -20.22
CA VAL A 557 -12.78 -37.04 -21.00
C VAL A 557 -13.56 -38.33 -21.14
N LYS A 558 -12.88 -39.46 -21.36
CA LYS A 558 -13.54 -40.79 -21.51
C LYS A 558 -14.31 -41.25 -20.27
N GLN A 559 -14.00 -40.72 -19.11
CA GLN A 559 -14.62 -41.09 -17.84
C GLN A 559 -15.78 -40.18 -17.43
N ALA A 560 -16.10 -39.18 -18.27
CA ALA A 560 -17.23 -38.28 -18.03
C ALA A 560 -18.55 -38.91 -18.45
N ASP A 561 -19.59 -38.69 -17.65
CA ASP A 561 -20.94 -39.09 -17.97
C ASP A 561 -21.54 -38.25 -19.11
N LEU A 562 -21.11 -36.98 -19.21
CA LEU A 562 -21.54 -36.02 -20.21
C LEU A 562 -20.37 -35.11 -20.58
N ILE A 563 -20.24 -34.77 -21.84
CA ILE A 563 -19.22 -33.91 -22.39
C ILE A 563 -19.88 -32.73 -23.09
N TYR A 564 -19.41 -31.52 -22.80
CA TYR A 564 -19.76 -30.32 -23.56
C TYR A 564 -18.55 -29.83 -24.34
N VAL A 565 -18.77 -29.52 -25.62
CA VAL A 565 -17.75 -28.91 -26.49
C VAL A 565 -18.02 -27.41 -26.58
N LEU A 566 -17.07 -26.61 -26.15
CA LEU A 566 -17.16 -25.16 -26.12
C LEU A 566 -16.34 -24.54 -27.25
N GLU A 567 -16.99 -23.82 -28.14
CA GLU A 567 -16.40 -23.05 -29.24
C GLU A 567 -17.02 -21.65 -29.25
N ASP A 568 -16.17 -20.65 -29.38
CA ASP A 568 -16.56 -19.23 -29.47
C ASP A 568 -17.58 -18.81 -28.41
N GLY A 569 -17.40 -19.32 -27.18
CA GLY A 569 -18.24 -19.00 -26.02
C GLY A 569 -19.63 -19.67 -26.02
N GLN A 570 -19.87 -20.66 -26.86
CA GLN A 570 -21.12 -21.42 -26.94
C GLN A 570 -20.88 -22.93 -26.88
N VAL A 571 -21.86 -23.68 -26.42
CA VAL A 571 -21.87 -25.15 -26.55
C VAL A 571 -22.28 -25.54 -27.96
N THR A 572 -21.36 -26.12 -28.73
CA THR A 572 -21.61 -26.57 -30.10
C THR A 572 -21.99 -28.03 -30.17
N GLN A 573 -21.44 -28.87 -29.27
CA GLN A 573 -21.76 -30.30 -29.22
C GLN A 573 -21.91 -30.75 -27.76
N SER A 574 -22.79 -31.73 -27.51
CA SER A 574 -22.92 -32.36 -26.18
C SER A 574 -23.32 -33.83 -26.34
N GLY A 575 -22.76 -34.68 -25.48
CA GLY A 575 -23.05 -36.13 -25.51
C GLY A 575 -22.00 -36.94 -24.75
N THR A 576 -22.05 -38.25 -24.87
CA THR A 576 -21.01 -39.15 -24.35
C THR A 576 -19.80 -39.21 -25.29
N HIS A 577 -18.69 -39.73 -24.82
CA HIS A 577 -17.49 -39.94 -25.66
C HIS A 577 -17.82 -40.72 -26.95
N SER A 578 -18.57 -41.79 -26.83
CA SER A 578 -18.91 -42.66 -27.96
C SER A 578 -19.76 -41.94 -29.01
N GLU A 579 -20.73 -41.14 -28.59
CA GLU A 579 -21.58 -40.36 -29.47
C GLU A 579 -20.82 -39.24 -30.19
N LEU A 580 -19.94 -38.52 -29.46
CA LEU A 580 -19.22 -37.37 -29.99
C LEU A 580 -18.07 -37.75 -30.95
N VAL A 581 -17.46 -38.92 -30.79
CA VAL A 581 -16.44 -39.41 -31.73
C VAL A 581 -17.02 -39.73 -33.11
N GLU A 582 -18.28 -40.13 -33.17
CA GLU A 582 -18.98 -40.45 -34.40
C GLU A 582 -19.59 -39.21 -35.09
N GLN A 583 -19.68 -38.08 -34.39
CA GLN A 583 -20.20 -36.82 -34.92
C GLN A 583 -19.07 -35.97 -35.53
N ASP A 584 -19.30 -35.48 -36.75
CA ASP A 584 -18.39 -34.48 -37.34
C ASP A 584 -18.37 -33.21 -36.50
N GLY A 585 -17.16 -32.74 -36.13
CA GLY A 585 -16.99 -31.52 -35.37
C GLY A 585 -15.66 -31.41 -34.63
N LEU A 586 -15.54 -30.41 -33.75
CA LEU A 586 -14.31 -30.16 -33.00
C LEU A 586 -13.90 -31.34 -32.12
N TYR A 587 -14.87 -32.03 -31.50
CA TYR A 587 -14.57 -33.17 -30.63
C TYR A 587 -13.87 -34.30 -31.40
N GLN A 588 -14.39 -34.68 -32.56
CA GLN A 588 -13.79 -35.71 -33.43
C GLN A 588 -12.38 -35.27 -33.88
N THR A 589 -12.21 -34.00 -34.22
CA THR A 589 -10.90 -33.44 -34.60
C THR A 589 -9.89 -33.54 -33.47
N LEU A 590 -10.29 -33.26 -32.23
CA LEU A 590 -9.40 -33.26 -31.06
C LEU A 590 -9.08 -34.68 -30.58
N TYR A 591 -10.02 -35.61 -30.65
CA TYR A 591 -9.92 -36.91 -29.97
C TYR A 591 -10.19 -38.13 -30.84
N GLY A 592 -10.69 -37.98 -32.08
CA GLY A 592 -11.03 -39.09 -32.97
C GLY A 592 -9.82 -39.80 -33.58
N SER A 593 -8.75 -39.08 -33.87
CA SER A 593 -7.53 -39.65 -34.50
C SER A 593 -6.71 -40.55 -33.58
N VAL A 594 -6.93 -40.51 -32.27
CA VAL A 594 -6.18 -41.33 -31.27
C VAL A 594 -6.62 -42.79 -31.27
N GLN A 595 -7.78 -43.12 -31.86
CA GLN A 595 -8.24 -44.53 -32.00
C GLN A 595 -7.58 -45.28 -33.16
N SER A 596 -7.08 -44.60 -34.19
CA SER A 596 -6.48 -45.24 -35.37
C SER A 596 -5.06 -45.79 -35.14
N HIS A 597 -4.40 -45.51 -34.00
CA HIS A 597 -3.07 -46.01 -33.65
C HIS A 597 -3.08 -47.08 -32.52
N ALA A 598 -4.24 -47.49 -32.01
CA ALA A 598 -4.39 -48.48 -30.95
C ALA A 598 -5.12 -49.73 -31.38
N SER A 599 -5.31 -49.96 -32.69
CA SER A 599 -5.84 -51.19 -33.29
C SER A 599 -4.75 -51.99 -33.98
#